data_938d81e34c663f5d57302103fd589d02
#
_entry.id   938d81e34c663f5d57302103fd589d02
#
_cell.length_a   1.000
_cell.length_b   1.000
_cell.length_c   1.000
_cell.angle_alpha   90.00
_cell.angle_beta   90.00
_cell.angle_gamma   90.00
#
_symmetry.space_group_name_H-M   'P 1'
#
loop_
_entity.id
_entity.type
_entity.pdbx_description
1 polymer ?
#
loop_
_entity_poly.entity_id
_entity_poly.type
_entity_poly.pdbx_seq_one_letter_code
_entity_poly.pdbx_strand_id
1 'polypeptide(L)'
;MSWSPNRRSVLQAGAATLLAGSAIGRALAGDIPNKPEAGAIKMGIEPWLGYGIWYIAAKKGIFKANGLEEVEIVNFTTDADLNAALAAGQLQCGNIATHTSMAFAAAGLPIKIVALLDVSMTADAIISAGAVGSIADLKGKQVAFEEGTTSDILLNYALAANGMSIDDVKKVPMPAADAGSALIAGRVPVAVTYEPYISLAKAQSDKVKLLYSAGENPGLISDVFIVRDEFVSEKPGQIVALLKSWEAALADYRANTAEGRAIISEAVGAKPEDLATGVDGVTYYSLAENKTELSGNFVHKVVPEVKAAALKAGVLTQDVDLGTLIDSRFMDAATS
;
A
#
# COMPACT_ATOMS: atom_id res chain seq x y z
N MET A 1 -47.02 -50.13 2.60
CA MET A 1 -47.20 -49.20 3.73
C MET A 1 -46.40 -47.95 3.41
N SER A 2 -47.10 -46.91 2.96
CA SER A 2 -46.48 -45.60 2.62
C SER A 2 -46.48 -44.71 3.86
N TRP A 3 -45.31 -44.35 4.32
CA TRP A 3 -45.12 -43.38 5.42
C TRP A 3 -45.08 -41.97 4.87
N SER A 4 -46.03 -41.10 5.28
CA SER A 4 -46.05 -39.66 4.94
C SER A 4 -45.72 -38.84 6.20
N PRO A 5 -44.75 -37.94 6.14
CA PRO A 5 -44.43 -37.13 7.32
C PRO A 5 -45.48 -36.04 7.58
N ASN A 6 -45.82 -35.89 8.83
CA ASN A 6 -46.86 -34.95 9.34
C ASN A 6 -46.31 -33.51 9.32
N ARG A 7 -47.17 -32.54 8.92
CA ARG A 7 -46.84 -31.12 8.80
C ARG A 7 -46.26 -30.46 10.06
N ARG A 8 -46.46 -31.04 11.25
CA ARG A 8 -45.88 -30.57 12.51
C ARG A 8 -44.37 -30.86 12.62
N SER A 9 -43.85 -31.86 11.97
CA SER A 9 -42.43 -32.22 12.00
C SER A 9 -41.57 -31.30 11.13
N VAL A 10 -42.15 -30.66 10.10
CA VAL A 10 -41.45 -29.72 9.21
C VAL A 10 -41.25 -28.34 9.88
N LEU A 11 -42.17 -27.92 10.78
CA LEU A 11 -42.06 -26.64 11.49
C LEU A 11 -41.05 -26.67 12.64
N GLN A 12 -40.73 -27.86 13.18
CA GLN A 12 -39.68 -27.97 14.23
C GLN A 12 -38.26 -28.05 13.66
N ALA A 13 -38.07 -28.49 12.42
CA ALA A 13 -36.77 -28.47 11.76
C ALA A 13 -36.37 -27.07 11.24
N GLY A 14 -37.36 -26.21 10.94
CA GLY A 14 -37.11 -24.84 10.48
C GLY A 14 -36.65 -23.85 11.58
N ALA A 15 -37.01 -24.12 12.85
CA ALA A 15 -36.64 -23.25 13.98
C ALA A 15 -35.21 -23.48 14.51
N ALA A 16 -34.63 -24.68 14.26
CA ALA A 16 -33.27 -24.97 14.68
C ALA A 16 -32.20 -24.42 13.73
N THR A 17 -32.56 -24.18 12.45
CA THR A 17 -31.61 -23.65 11.45
C THR A 17 -31.48 -22.13 11.52
N LEU A 18 -32.46 -21.41 12.07
CA LEU A 18 -32.40 -19.96 12.25
C LEU A 18 -31.60 -19.51 13.48
N LEU A 19 -31.37 -20.43 14.45
CA LEU A 19 -30.54 -20.13 15.62
C LEU A 19 -29.03 -20.43 15.40
N ALA A 20 -28.69 -21.23 14.40
CA ALA A 20 -27.30 -21.51 14.04
C ALA A 20 -26.68 -20.36 13.20
N GLY A 21 -27.50 -19.65 12.40
CA GLY A 21 -27.04 -18.50 11.61
C GLY A 21 -26.66 -17.26 12.44
N SER A 22 -27.28 -17.09 13.64
CA SER A 22 -26.95 -15.97 14.53
C SER A 22 -25.77 -16.24 15.45
N ALA A 23 -25.31 -17.49 15.58
CA ALA A 23 -24.12 -17.84 16.36
C ALA A 23 -22.83 -17.67 15.56
N ILE A 24 -22.88 -17.83 14.22
CA ILE A 24 -21.70 -17.65 13.36
C ILE A 24 -21.37 -16.17 13.19
N GLY A 25 -22.37 -15.28 13.12
CA GLY A 25 -22.16 -13.82 13.08
C GLY A 25 -21.64 -13.22 14.40
N ARG A 26 -21.75 -13.93 15.52
CA ARG A 26 -21.26 -13.47 16.83
C ARG A 26 -19.87 -13.98 17.17
N ALA A 27 -19.37 -14.99 16.47
CA ALA A 27 -18.03 -15.55 16.66
C ALA A 27 -16.92 -14.67 16.04
N LEU A 28 -17.26 -13.68 15.19
CA LEU A 28 -16.30 -12.74 14.61
C LEU A 28 -16.10 -11.46 15.44
N ALA A 29 -16.80 -11.32 16.59
CA ALA A 29 -16.67 -10.22 17.54
C ALA A 29 -15.96 -10.65 18.83
N GLY A 30 -15.11 -11.67 18.77
CA GLY A 30 -14.22 -12.02 19.90
C GLY A 30 -13.20 -10.88 20.10
N ASP A 31 -12.86 -10.61 21.37
CA ASP A 31 -11.80 -9.67 21.72
C ASP A 31 -10.49 -10.11 20.99
N ILE A 32 -9.89 -9.19 20.24
CA ILE A 32 -8.62 -9.45 19.58
C ILE A 32 -7.55 -9.61 20.68
N PRO A 33 -6.77 -10.71 20.70
CA PRO A 33 -5.79 -10.93 21.74
C PRO A 33 -4.71 -9.85 21.76
N ASN A 34 -4.35 -9.38 22.95
CA ASN A 34 -3.24 -8.44 23.11
C ASN A 34 -1.85 -9.13 23.08
N LYS A 35 -1.83 -10.47 23.12
CA LYS A 35 -0.60 -11.26 23.08
C LYS A 35 -0.54 -12.00 21.74
N PRO A 36 0.59 -11.89 21.01
CA PRO A 36 0.73 -12.59 19.73
C PRO A 36 0.74 -14.10 19.90
N GLU A 37 0.17 -14.80 18.96
CA GLU A 37 0.26 -16.24 18.79
C GLU A 37 1.69 -16.63 18.37
N ALA A 38 2.07 -17.87 18.66
CA ALA A 38 3.38 -18.40 18.26
C ALA A 38 3.50 -18.60 16.74
N GLY A 39 4.74 -18.57 16.24
CA GLY A 39 5.13 -18.90 14.89
C GLY A 39 5.65 -17.71 14.09
N ALA A 40 6.37 -18.06 13.01
CA ALA A 40 6.96 -17.08 12.09
C ALA A 40 5.92 -16.37 11.23
N ILE A 41 6.25 -15.15 10.84
CA ILE A 41 5.49 -14.31 9.91
C ILE A 41 6.39 -14.01 8.72
N LYS A 42 5.87 -14.16 7.49
CA LYS A 42 6.48 -13.65 6.27
C LYS A 42 5.70 -12.46 5.77
N MET A 43 6.36 -11.32 5.73
CA MET A 43 5.82 -10.04 5.29
C MET A 43 6.39 -9.68 3.92
N GLY A 44 5.53 -9.56 2.91
CA GLY A 44 5.93 -9.08 1.59
C GLY A 44 6.13 -7.57 1.56
N ILE A 45 7.17 -7.11 0.87
CA ILE A 45 7.49 -5.70 0.75
C ILE A 45 8.19 -5.43 -0.59
N GLU A 46 8.07 -4.22 -1.10
CA GLU A 46 8.90 -3.70 -2.19
C GLU A 46 9.91 -2.67 -1.65
N PRO A 47 11.04 -2.43 -2.36
CA PRO A 47 12.01 -1.41 -1.96
C PRO A 47 11.46 0.02 -2.12
N TRP A 48 10.61 0.43 -1.20
CA TRP A 48 9.97 1.74 -1.15
C TRP A 48 10.29 2.45 0.17
N LEU A 49 10.50 3.77 0.12
CA LEU A 49 10.84 4.57 1.31
C LEU A 49 9.74 4.52 2.37
N GLY A 50 8.48 4.49 1.94
CA GLY A 50 7.32 4.46 2.83
C GLY A 50 7.25 3.20 3.70
N TYR A 51 7.86 2.08 3.26
CA TYR A 51 7.95 0.86 4.06
C TYR A 51 9.18 0.83 4.99
N GLY A 52 9.99 1.88 4.98
CA GLY A 52 11.25 1.99 5.69
C GLY A 52 11.17 1.75 7.19
N ILE A 53 10.04 2.08 7.80
CA ILE A 53 9.80 1.89 9.25
C ILE A 53 9.86 0.40 9.65
N TRP A 54 9.46 -0.52 8.77
CA TRP A 54 9.60 -1.96 9.02
C TRP A 54 11.06 -2.41 9.10
N TYR A 55 11.95 -1.83 8.28
CA TYR A 55 13.38 -2.12 8.34
C TYR A 55 14.01 -1.61 9.64
N ILE A 56 13.53 -0.48 10.17
CA ILE A 56 13.92 0.01 11.50
C ILE A 56 13.46 -0.98 12.57
N ALA A 57 12.22 -1.47 12.50
CA ALA A 57 11.70 -2.47 13.42
C ALA A 57 12.56 -3.74 13.42
N ALA A 58 12.93 -4.23 12.24
CA ALA A 58 13.79 -5.40 12.09
C ALA A 58 15.20 -5.15 12.65
N LYS A 59 15.86 -4.07 12.22
CA LYS A 59 17.25 -3.73 12.59
C LYS A 59 17.43 -3.53 14.10
N LYS A 60 16.41 -2.94 14.78
CA LYS A 60 16.44 -2.62 16.21
C LYS A 60 15.78 -3.67 17.09
N GLY A 61 15.34 -4.81 16.53
CA GLY A 61 14.76 -5.92 17.29
C GLY A 61 13.38 -5.60 17.90
N ILE A 62 12.66 -4.61 17.35
CA ILE A 62 11.37 -4.14 17.87
C ILE A 62 10.28 -5.21 17.72
N PHE A 63 10.31 -6.03 16.67
CA PHE A 63 9.39 -7.17 16.52
C PHE A 63 9.47 -8.11 17.74
N LYS A 64 10.68 -8.48 18.14
CA LYS A 64 10.91 -9.35 19.30
C LYS A 64 10.49 -8.69 20.61
N ALA A 65 10.71 -7.37 20.75
CA ALA A 65 10.27 -6.61 21.92
C ALA A 65 8.73 -6.61 22.07
N ASN A 66 8.00 -6.71 20.96
CA ASN A 66 6.54 -6.83 20.94
C ASN A 66 6.05 -8.29 20.97
N GLY A 67 6.93 -9.25 21.27
CA GLY A 67 6.58 -10.65 21.48
C GLY A 67 6.46 -11.50 20.21
N LEU A 68 6.83 -10.97 19.05
CA LEU A 68 6.90 -11.73 17.79
C LEU A 68 8.17 -12.58 17.78
N GLU A 69 8.02 -13.89 17.51
CA GLU A 69 9.14 -14.84 17.52
C GLU A 69 10.08 -14.58 16.35
N GLU A 70 9.52 -14.48 15.15
CA GLU A 70 10.24 -14.27 13.90
C GLU A 70 9.38 -13.49 12.91
N VAL A 71 9.94 -12.44 12.32
CA VAL A 71 9.33 -11.71 11.21
C VAL A 71 10.37 -11.64 10.09
N GLU A 72 10.11 -12.36 9.00
CA GLU A 72 10.90 -12.35 7.77
C GLU A 72 10.32 -11.29 6.82
N ILE A 73 11.11 -10.29 6.47
CA ILE A 73 10.78 -9.32 5.43
C ILE A 73 11.25 -9.89 4.09
N VAL A 74 10.30 -10.20 3.20
CA VAL A 74 10.56 -10.77 1.87
C VAL A 74 10.43 -9.67 0.83
N ASN A 75 11.53 -9.31 0.16
CA ASN A 75 11.54 -8.28 -0.86
C ASN A 75 11.09 -8.82 -2.21
N PHE A 76 10.18 -8.10 -2.85
CA PHE A 76 9.69 -8.33 -4.20
C PHE A 76 10.07 -7.16 -5.10
N THR A 77 10.14 -7.39 -6.39
CA THR A 77 10.44 -6.34 -7.39
C THR A 77 9.22 -5.91 -8.18
N THR A 78 8.11 -6.65 -8.05
CA THR A 78 6.85 -6.36 -8.73
C THR A 78 5.64 -6.69 -7.86
N ASP A 79 4.57 -5.90 -7.98
CA ASP A 79 3.25 -6.19 -7.40
C ASP A 79 2.74 -7.59 -7.80
N ALA A 80 3.00 -8.02 -9.03
CA ALA A 80 2.54 -9.31 -9.54
C ALA A 80 3.14 -10.49 -8.77
N ASP A 81 4.45 -10.45 -8.46
CA ASP A 81 5.14 -11.50 -7.71
C ASP A 81 4.69 -11.51 -6.24
N LEU A 82 4.49 -10.33 -5.64
CA LEU A 82 3.97 -10.20 -4.29
C LEU A 82 2.54 -10.75 -4.21
N ASN A 83 1.68 -10.42 -5.17
CA ASN A 83 0.32 -10.97 -5.27
C ASN A 83 0.33 -12.50 -5.40
N ALA A 84 1.18 -13.05 -6.27
CA ALA A 84 1.29 -14.49 -6.45
C ALA A 84 1.73 -15.19 -5.15
N ALA A 85 2.67 -14.61 -4.41
CA ALA A 85 3.14 -15.14 -3.13
C ALA A 85 2.04 -15.08 -2.03
N LEU A 86 1.26 -13.99 -1.97
CA LEU A 86 0.09 -13.87 -1.09
C LEU A 86 -0.99 -14.89 -1.46
N ALA A 87 -1.33 -15.01 -2.74
CA ALA A 87 -2.34 -15.95 -3.23
C ALA A 87 -1.95 -17.40 -2.95
N ALA A 88 -0.68 -17.73 -3.08
CA ALA A 88 -0.14 -19.07 -2.78
C ALA A 88 -0.02 -19.35 -1.27
N GLY A 89 -0.35 -18.41 -0.38
CA GLY A 89 -0.22 -18.58 1.07
C GLY A 89 1.22 -18.57 1.58
N GLN A 90 2.16 -18.10 0.78
CA GLN A 90 3.57 -18.01 1.15
C GLN A 90 3.85 -16.82 2.09
N LEU A 91 2.97 -15.82 2.07
CA LEU A 91 3.01 -14.63 2.91
C LEU A 91 1.74 -14.54 3.77
N GLN A 92 1.86 -14.04 4.99
CA GLN A 92 0.74 -13.73 5.88
C GLN A 92 0.20 -12.31 5.65
N CYS A 93 1.09 -11.40 5.28
CA CYS A 93 0.80 -9.97 5.11
C CYS A 93 1.72 -9.34 4.06
N GLY A 94 1.39 -8.12 3.65
CA GLY A 94 2.17 -7.37 2.67
C GLY A 94 1.97 -5.86 2.80
N ASN A 95 2.83 -5.12 2.14
CA ASN A 95 2.83 -3.66 2.08
C ASN A 95 2.74 -3.27 0.61
N ILE A 96 1.68 -2.59 0.24
CA ILE A 96 1.36 -2.28 -1.16
C ILE A 96 0.61 -0.96 -1.27
N ALA A 97 0.60 -0.40 -2.46
CA ALA A 97 -0.19 0.78 -2.74
C ALA A 97 -1.70 0.52 -2.56
N THR A 98 -2.43 1.55 -2.13
CA THR A 98 -3.88 1.46 -1.87
C THR A 98 -4.64 0.93 -3.08
N HIS A 99 -4.35 1.43 -4.29
CA HIS A 99 -5.00 0.94 -5.51
C HIS A 99 -4.66 -0.51 -5.85
N THR A 100 -3.42 -0.96 -5.57
CA THR A 100 -2.99 -2.35 -5.75
C THR A 100 -3.78 -3.28 -4.82
N SER A 101 -4.04 -2.87 -3.57
CA SER A 101 -4.88 -3.64 -2.65
C SER A 101 -6.31 -3.84 -3.18
N MET A 102 -6.85 -2.79 -3.84
CA MET A 102 -8.16 -2.88 -4.51
C MET A 102 -8.13 -3.86 -5.68
N ALA A 103 -7.08 -3.81 -6.51
CA ALA A 103 -6.92 -4.72 -7.63
C ALA A 103 -6.79 -6.19 -7.17
N PHE A 104 -6.05 -6.43 -6.09
CA PHE A 104 -5.93 -7.77 -5.49
C PHE A 104 -7.28 -8.27 -4.97
N ALA A 105 -8.03 -7.43 -4.25
CA ALA A 105 -9.36 -7.77 -3.76
C ALA A 105 -10.35 -8.02 -4.91
N ALA A 106 -10.32 -7.20 -5.95
CA ALA A 106 -11.14 -7.36 -7.15
C ALA A 106 -10.81 -8.67 -7.91
N ALA A 107 -9.54 -9.10 -7.89
CA ALA A 107 -9.11 -10.39 -8.41
C ALA A 107 -9.51 -11.59 -7.51
N GLY A 108 -10.16 -11.33 -6.36
CA GLY A 108 -10.64 -12.37 -5.44
C GLY A 108 -9.65 -12.80 -4.38
N LEU A 109 -8.54 -12.08 -4.18
CA LEU A 109 -7.62 -12.35 -3.09
C LEU A 109 -8.27 -11.96 -1.75
N PRO A 110 -8.41 -12.91 -0.78
CA PRO A 110 -9.05 -12.63 0.51
C PRO A 110 -8.09 -11.88 1.43
N ILE A 111 -8.15 -10.56 1.41
CA ILE A 111 -7.29 -9.67 2.19
C ILE A 111 -8.09 -8.58 2.92
N LYS A 112 -7.48 -8.01 3.95
CA LYS A 112 -7.93 -6.79 4.64
C LYS A 112 -6.82 -5.76 4.68
N ILE A 113 -7.20 -4.49 4.51
CA ILE A 113 -6.37 -3.34 4.88
C ILE A 113 -6.56 -3.12 6.38
N VAL A 114 -5.47 -3.12 7.14
CA VAL A 114 -5.51 -2.92 8.59
C VAL A 114 -4.80 -1.64 9.05
N ALA A 115 -3.99 -1.02 8.19
CA ALA A 115 -3.37 0.29 8.44
C ALA A 115 -3.06 1.05 7.13
N LEU A 116 -3.12 2.38 7.20
CA LEU A 116 -2.45 3.29 6.30
C LEU A 116 -1.01 3.46 6.80
N LEU A 117 -0.03 3.19 5.95
CA LEU A 117 1.38 3.28 6.33
C LEU A 117 1.95 4.65 6.04
N ASP A 118 1.77 5.07 4.80
CA ASP A 118 2.32 6.34 4.32
C ASP A 118 1.53 6.94 3.16
N VAL A 119 1.86 8.19 2.87
CA VAL A 119 1.40 8.94 1.70
C VAL A 119 2.61 9.56 1.03
N SER A 120 2.74 9.35 -0.27
CA SER A 120 3.72 10.04 -1.08
C SER A 120 3.30 11.48 -1.32
N MET A 121 4.19 12.41 -1.04
CA MET A 121 4.03 13.85 -1.32
C MET A 121 4.87 14.25 -2.54
N THR A 122 6.18 14.06 -2.47
CA THR A 122 7.11 14.39 -3.54
C THR A 122 7.99 13.22 -3.94
N ALA A 123 7.79 12.07 -3.30
CA ALA A 123 8.56 10.86 -3.55
C ALA A 123 8.09 10.06 -4.77
N ASP A 124 6.90 10.38 -5.33
CA ASP A 124 6.44 9.98 -6.66
C ASP A 124 6.19 11.22 -7.50
N ALA A 125 6.74 11.27 -8.71
CA ALA A 125 6.64 12.45 -9.56
C ALA A 125 6.77 12.17 -11.05
N ILE A 126 6.23 13.11 -11.84
CA ILE A 126 6.52 13.26 -13.25
C ILE A 126 7.69 14.24 -13.35
N ILE A 127 8.81 13.77 -13.90
CA ILE A 127 10.03 14.56 -14.08
C ILE A 127 10.41 14.67 -15.54
N SER A 128 11.05 15.78 -15.91
CA SER A 128 11.56 16.00 -17.29
C SER A 128 13.06 16.29 -17.30
N ALA A 129 13.71 16.00 -18.41
CA ALA A 129 15.12 16.33 -18.66
C ALA A 129 15.32 17.82 -19.04
N GLY A 130 14.34 18.70 -18.79
CA GLY A 130 14.44 20.15 -18.99
C GLY A 130 13.84 20.70 -20.29
N ALA A 131 13.61 19.88 -21.30
CA ALA A 131 13.00 20.29 -22.58
C ALA A 131 11.47 20.48 -22.47
N VAL A 132 10.84 19.89 -21.44
CA VAL A 132 9.41 19.98 -21.13
C VAL A 132 9.27 20.76 -19.83
N GLY A 133 8.41 21.78 -19.81
CA GLY A 133 8.31 22.70 -18.70
C GLY A 133 7.07 22.55 -17.82
N SER A 134 6.02 21.88 -18.35
CA SER A 134 4.73 21.70 -17.68
C SER A 134 4.03 20.44 -18.16
N ILE A 135 2.95 20.03 -17.48
CA ILE A 135 2.10 18.92 -17.93
C ILE A 135 1.45 19.21 -19.30
N ALA A 136 1.05 20.44 -19.56
CA ALA A 136 0.47 20.81 -20.85
C ALA A 136 1.44 20.61 -22.03
N ASP A 137 2.76 20.72 -21.80
CA ASP A 137 3.79 20.51 -22.82
C ASP A 137 4.03 19.01 -23.13
N LEU A 138 3.38 18.09 -22.44
CA LEU A 138 3.48 16.64 -22.68
C LEU A 138 2.81 16.21 -23.98
N LYS A 139 1.95 17.06 -24.58
CA LYS A 139 1.21 16.71 -25.79
C LYS A 139 2.14 16.28 -26.92
N GLY A 140 1.96 15.03 -27.37
CA GLY A 140 2.78 14.38 -28.40
C GLY A 140 4.22 14.01 -27.97
N LYS A 141 4.59 14.19 -26.71
CA LYS A 141 5.90 13.78 -26.17
C LYS A 141 5.90 12.33 -25.74
N GLN A 142 7.09 11.73 -25.74
CA GLN A 142 7.33 10.44 -25.13
C GLN A 142 7.34 10.59 -23.61
N VAL A 143 6.58 9.74 -22.93
CA VAL A 143 6.53 9.64 -21.46
C VAL A 143 6.79 8.20 -21.08
N ALA A 144 7.86 7.96 -20.35
CA ALA A 144 8.16 6.66 -19.79
C ALA A 144 7.44 6.49 -18.45
N PHE A 145 6.73 5.37 -18.29
CA PHE A 145 6.00 5.03 -17.06
C PHE A 145 5.66 3.55 -17.03
N GLU A 146 5.34 3.05 -15.86
CA GLU A 146 4.90 1.67 -15.68
C GLU A 146 3.37 1.60 -15.74
N GLU A 147 2.85 0.91 -16.78
CA GLU A 147 1.41 0.75 -16.96
C GLU A 147 0.82 -0.16 -15.87
N GLY A 148 -0.37 0.18 -15.39
CA GLY A 148 -1.11 -0.60 -14.41
C GLY A 148 -0.67 -0.40 -12.95
N THR A 149 0.22 0.55 -12.69
CA THR A 149 0.78 0.81 -11.35
C THR A 149 0.54 2.25 -10.88
N THR A 150 1.19 2.61 -9.77
CA THR A 150 1.25 3.97 -9.22
C THR A 150 1.60 5.03 -10.27
N SER A 151 2.57 4.74 -11.16
CA SER A 151 3.00 5.64 -12.23
C SER A 151 1.87 5.96 -13.21
N ASP A 152 1.06 4.95 -13.56
CA ASP A 152 -0.07 5.11 -14.47
C ASP A 152 -1.16 5.99 -13.86
N ILE A 153 -1.50 5.75 -12.60
CA ILE A 153 -2.47 6.56 -11.87
C ILE A 153 -2.02 8.01 -11.78
N LEU A 154 -0.77 8.24 -11.39
CA LEU A 154 -0.21 9.59 -11.26
C LEU A 154 -0.22 10.33 -12.59
N LEU A 155 0.20 9.67 -13.68
CA LEU A 155 0.20 10.25 -15.02
C LEU A 155 -1.21 10.59 -15.49
N ASN A 156 -2.14 9.64 -15.42
CA ASN A 156 -3.53 9.86 -15.83
C ASN A 156 -4.19 10.98 -15.03
N TYR A 157 -3.93 11.04 -13.73
CA TYR A 157 -4.46 12.08 -12.87
C TYR A 157 -3.90 13.47 -13.26
N ALA A 158 -2.58 13.58 -13.42
CA ALA A 158 -1.92 14.81 -13.81
C ALA A 158 -2.40 15.32 -15.18
N LEU A 159 -2.52 14.42 -16.15
CA LEU A 159 -3.04 14.76 -17.48
C LEU A 159 -4.50 15.26 -17.37
N ALA A 160 -5.37 14.54 -16.66
CA ALA A 160 -6.77 14.92 -16.49
C ALA A 160 -6.94 16.26 -15.78
N ALA A 161 -6.13 16.57 -14.78
CA ALA A 161 -6.11 17.85 -14.07
C ALA A 161 -5.72 19.02 -14.99
N ASN A 162 -5.05 18.74 -16.11
CA ASN A 162 -4.66 19.72 -17.14
C ASN A 162 -5.49 19.62 -18.42
N GLY A 163 -6.66 18.96 -18.39
CA GLY A 163 -7.57 18.85 -19.53
C GLY A 163 -7.06 17.93 -20.64
N MET A 164 -6.15 17.02 -20.33
CA MET A 164 -5.54 16.06 -21.24
C MET A 164 -5.93 14.63 -20.89
N SER A 165 -5.58 13.70 -21.76
CA SER A 165 -5.72 12.25 -21.55
C SER A 165 -4.44 11.50 -21.88
N ILE A 166 -4.40 10.21 -21.57
CA ILE A 166 -3.26 9.36 -21.89
C ILE A 166 -3.01 9.24 -23.41
N ASP A 167 -4.04 9.45 -24.24
CA ASP A 167 -3.93 9.44 -25.69
C ASP A 167 -3.23 10.68 -26.26
N ASP A 168 -3.09 11.74 -25.47
CA ASP A 168 -2.36 12.95 -25.86
C ASP A 168 -0.84 12.77 -25.77
N VAL A 169 -0.32 11.70 -25.18
CA VAL A 169 1.12 11.43 -25.03
C VAL A 169 1.55 10.19 -25.80
N LYS A 170 2.84 10.08 -26.11
CA LYS A 170 3.43 8.86 -26.67
C LYS A 170 3.92 7.98 -25.54
N LYS A 171 3.19 6.93 -25.22
CA LYS A 171 3.51 5.99 -24.16
C LYS A 171 4.82 5.25 -24.45
N VAL A 172 5.67 5.13 -23.43
CA VAL A 172 6.89 4.31 -23.43
C VAL A 172 6.83 3.42 -22.18
N PRO A 173 6.10 2.28 -22.23
CA PRO A 173 5.91 1.41 -21.09
C PRO A 173 7.22 0.78 -20.64
N MET A 174 7.54 0.90 -19.36
CA MET A 174 8.67 0.23 -18.68
C MET A 174 8.49 0.33 -17.16
N PRO A 175 9.19 -0.51 -16.35
CA PRO A 175 9.19 -0.37 -14.90
C PRO A 175 9.54 1.06 -14.47
N ALA A 176 8.90 1.58 -13.41
CA ALA A 176 9.08 2.96 -12.97
C ALA A 176 10.54 3.29 -12.58
N ALA A 177 11.26 2.31 -12.04
CA ALA A 177 12.70 2.40 -11.78
C ALA A 177 13.52 2.58 -13.08
N ASP A 178 13.15 1.84 -14.13
CA ASP A 178 13.80 1.94 -15.44
C ASP A 178 13.46 3.27 -16.13
N ALA A 179 12.23 3.79 -15.94
CA ALA A 179 11.82 5.08 -16.47
C ALA A 179 12.70 6.23 -15.93
N GLY A 180 12.95 6.24 -14.60
CA GLY A 180 13.88 7.18 -13.99
C GLY A 180 15.30 7.05 -14.55
N SER A 181 15.79 5.84 -14.67
CA SER A 181 17.11 5.54 -15.25
C SER A 181 17.21 5.92 -16.72
N ALA A 182 16.14 5.71 -17.51
CA ALA A 182 16.08 6.09 -18.92
C ALA A 182 16.12 7.61 -19.12
N LEU A 183 15.47 8.37 -18.23
CA LEU A 183 15.55 9.83 -18.23
C LEU A 183 16.97 10.31 -17.92
N ILE A 184 17.61 9.75 -16.88
CA ILE A 184 19.01 10.04 -16.53
C ILE A 184 19.93 9.76 -17.72
N ALA A 185 19.72 8.65 -18.43
CA ALA A 185 20.49 8.29 -19.62
C ALA A 185 20.14 9.10 -20.87
N GLY A 186 19.19 10.03 -20.81
CA GLY A 186 18.74 10.85 -21.94
C GLY A 186 17.98 10.08 -23.03
N ARG A 187 17.44 8.89 -22.70
CA ARG A 187 16.69 8.03 -23.65
C ARG A 187 15.24 8.50 -23.83
N VAL A 188 14.66 9.11 -22.79
CA VAL A 188 13.31 9.67 -22.79
C VAL A 188 13.35 11.11 -22.25
N PRO A 189 12.49 12.01 -22.75
CA PRO A 189 12.44 13.39 -22.27
C PRO A 189 11.68 13.54 -20.95
N VAL A 190 10.79 12.60 -20.62
CA VAL A 190 9.91 12.63 -19.46
C VAL A 190 9.79 11.20 -18.87
N ALA A 191 9.80 11.12 -17.56
CA ALA A 191 9.56 9.88 -16.82
C ALA A 191 8.58 10.12 -15.67
N VAL A 192 7.73 9.14 -15.41
CA VAL A 192 7.01 9.00 -14.15
C VAL A 192 7.75 7.97 -13.31
N THR A 193 8.26 8.40 -12.18
CA THR A 193 9.15 7.57 -11.34
C THR A 193 9.05 8.01 -9.88
N TYR A 194 9.82 7.35 -9.04
CA TYR A 194 9.80 7.53 -7.60
C TYR A 194 11.23 7.65 -7.04
N GLU A 195 11.35 7.91 -5.73
CA GLU A 195 12.65 7.93 -5.05
C GLU A 195 13.22 6.50 -4.89
N PRO A 196 14.55 6.28 -5.13
CA PRO A 196 15.59 7.30 -5.23
C PRO A 196 15.83 7.90 -6.63
N TYR A 197 15.15 7.47 -7.66
CA TYR A 197 15.43 7.85 -9.06
C TYR A 197 15.22 9.34 -9.34
N ILE A 198 14.30 9.99 -8.62
CA ILE A 198 14.07 11.45 -8.70
C ILE A 198 15.31 12.21 -8.19
N SER A 199 15.79 11.84 -7.00
CA SER A 199 17.00 12.44 -6.41
C SER A 199 18.25 12.19 -7.25
N LEU A 200 18.43 10.96 -7.74
CA LEU A 200 19.54 10.61 -8.63
C LEU A 200 19.50 11.40 -9.94
N ALA A 201 18.31 11.60 -10.52
CA ALA A 201 18.17 12.41 -11.73
C ALA A 201 18.55 13.87 -11.47
N LYS A 202 18.08 14.46 -10.37
CA LYS A 202 18.41 15.82 -9.97
C LYS A 202 19.90 16.01 -9.66
N ALA A 203 20.54 15.02 -9.03
CA ALA A 203 21.98 15.05 -8.75
C ALA A 203 22.83 15.02 -10.02
N GLN A 204 22.34 14.39 -11.10
CA GLN A 204 23.05 14.31 -12.37
C GLN A 204 22.89 15.56 -13.24
N SER A 205 21.81 16.33 -13.11
CA SER A 205 21.56 17.49 -13.96
C SER A 205 20.62 18.48 -13.32
N ASP A 206 21.07 19.73 -13.19
CA ASP A 206 20.26 20.89 -12.78
C ASP A 206 19.10 21.21 -13.76
N LYS A 207 19.08 20.57 -14.93
CA LYS A 207 18.01 20.73 -15.92
C LYS A 207 16.78 19.88 -15.60
N VAL A 208 16.92 18.90 -14.73
CA VAL A 208 15.79 18.05 -14.32
C VAL A 208 14.75 18.90 -13.60
N LYS A 209 13.51 18.84 -14.08
CA LYS A 209 12.36 19.54 -13.52
C LYS A 209 11.34 18.55 -13.01
N LEU A 210 10.79 18.82 -11.85
CA LEU A 210 9.58 18.17 -11.36
C LEU A 210 8.39 18.88 -12.00
N LEU A 211 7.60 18.17 -12.78
CA LEU A 211 6.43 18.72 -13.49
C LEU A 211 5.14 18.58 -12.70
N TYR A 212 5.03 17.46 -11.94
CA TYR A 212 3.88 17.12 -11.12
C TYR A 212 4.33 16.15 -10.03
N SER A 213 3.81 16.26 -8.82
CA SER A 213 4.07 15.30 -7.73
C SER A 213 2.78 14.73 -7.17
N ALA A 214 2.89 13.63 -6.45
CA ALA A 214 1.76 13.02 -5.74
C ALA A 214 1.11 13.99 -4.73
N GLY A 215 1.88 14.94 -4.18
CA GLY A 215 1.41 15.96 -3.24
C GLY A 215 0.45 17.00 -3.82
N GLU A 216 0.30 17.08 -5.14
CA GLU A 216 -0.75 17.91 -5.77
C GLU A 216 -2.16 17.38 -5.45
N ASN A 217 -2.28 16.08 -5.13
CA ASN A 217 -3.47 15.46 -4.56
C ASN A 217 -3.07 14.49 -3.43
N PRO A 218 -2.87 14.98 -2.18
CA PRO A 218 -2.41 14.16 -1.07
C PRO A 218 -3.32 12.97 -0.80
N GLY A 219 -2.73 11.78 -0.77
CA GLY A 219 -3.43 10.51 -0.58
C GLY A 219 -3.73 9.73 -1.87
N LEU A 220 -3.66 10.37 -3.05
CA LEU A 220 -3.80 9.67 -4.32
C LEU A 220 -2.80 8.50 -4.43
N ILE A 221 -1.56 8.76 -4.05
CA ILE A 221 -0.52 7.76 -3.88
C ILE A 221 -0.32 7.56 -2.38
N SER A 222 -0.82 6.45 -1.90
CA SER A 222 -0.79 6.04 -0.49
C SER A 222 -0.60 4.54 -0.39
N ASP A 223 0.01 4.11 0.69
CA ASP A 223 0.39 2.73 0.91
C ASP A 223 -0.24 2.17 2.19
N VAL A 224 -0.63 0.91 2.11
CA VAL A 224 -1.38 0.24 3.15
C VAL A 224 -0.73 -1.07 3.57
N PHE A 225 -0.93 -1.42 4.83
CA PHE A 225 -0.61 -2.74 5.36
C PHE A 225 -1.80 -3.65 5.17
N ILE A 226 -1.60 -4.71 4.39
CA ILE A 226 -2.61 -5.72 4.11
C ILE A 226 -2.29 -7.03 4.82
N VAL A 227 -3.33 -7.74 5.22
CA VAL A 227 -3.24 -9.06 5.84
C VAL A 227 -4.21 -10.02 5.15
N ARG A 228 -3.88 -11.31 5.06
CA ARG A 228 -4.79 -12.33 4.54
C ARG A 228 -5.90 -12.61 5.54
N ASP A 229 -7.11 -12.91 5.06
CA ASP A 229 -8.27 -13.26 5.91
C ASP A 229 -7.99 -14.48 6.80
N GLU A 230 -7.16 -15.41 6.34
CA GLU A 230 -6.69 -16.56 7.14
C GLU A 230 -5.85 -16.07 8.34
N PHE A 231 -4.94 -15.13 8.12
CA PHE A 231 -4.13 -14.52 9.17
C PHE A 231 -4.98 -13.73 10.18
N VAL A 232 -6.00 -13.02 9.70
CA VAL A 232 -7.01 -12.34 10.53
C VAL A 232 -7.72 -13.32 11.47
N SER A 233 -8.07 -14.51 10.99
CA SER A 233 -8.83 -15.50 11.76
C SER A 233 -7.97 -16.34 12.68
N GLU A 234 -6.75 -16.69 12.28
CA GLU A 234 -5.90 -17.63 13.00
C GLU A 234 -4.94 -16.97 14.00
N LYS A 235 -4.45 -15.77 13.66
CA LYS A 235 -3.38 -15.11 14.43
C LYS A 235 -3.60 -13.60 14.59
N PRO A 236 -4.76 -13.18 15.08
CA PRO A 236 -5.10 -11.75 15.21
C PRO A 236 -4.17 -11.00 16.18
N GLY A 237 -3.64 -11.67 17.20
CA GLY A 237 -2.68 -11.08 18.14
C GLY A 237 -1.33 -10.74 17.48
N GLN A 238 -0.88 -11.53 16.50
CA GLN A 238 0.32 -11.21 15.72
C GLN A 238 0.13 -9.93 14.89
N ILE A 239 -1.07 -9.70 14.34
CA ILE A 239 -1.39 -8.47 13.59
C ILE A 239 -1.30 -7.25 14.52
N VAL A 240 -1.87 -7.34 15.73
CA VAL A 240 -1.76 -6.28 16.75
C VAL A 240 -0.30 -6.01 17.12
N ALA A 241 0.50 -7.07 17.32
CA ALA A 241 1.92 -6.94 17.64
C ALA A 241 2.74 -6.31 16.49
N LEU A 242 2.41 -6.60 15.23
CA LEU A 242 2.98 -5.92 14.06
C LEU A 242 2.65 -4.42 14.08
N LEU A 243 1.39 -4.05 14.27
CA LEU A 243 0.98 -2.64 14.36
C LEU A 243 1.69 -1.90 15.50
N LYS A 244 1.80 -2.52 16.69
CA LYS A 244 2.59 -1.96 17.81
C LYS A 244 4.08 -1.84 17.46
N SER A 245 4.61 -2.76 16.65
CA SER A 245 6.00 -2.68 16.18
C SER A 245 6.22 -1.54 15.19
N TRP A 246 5.25 -1.29 14.30
CA TRP A 246 5.26 -0.11 13.43
C TRP A 246 5.29 1.18 14.26
N GLU A 247 4.39 1.32 15.24
CA GLU A 247 4.32 2.50 16.12
C GLU A 247 5.64 2.75 16.84
N ALA A 248 6.21 1.71 17.46
CA ALA A 248 7.47 1.84 18.20
C ALA A 248 8.65 2.20 17.27
N ALA A 249 8.70 1.63 16.07
CA ALA A 249 9.72 1.94 15.08
C ALA A 249 9.55 3.36 14.51
N LEU A 250 8.31 3.82 14.28
CA LEU A 250 8.04 5.19 13.84
C LEU A 250 8.38 6.22 14.91
N ALA A 251 8.09 5.91 16.17
CA ALA A 251 8.50 6.76 17.31
C ALA A 251 10.03 6.86 17.41
N ASP A 252 10.74 5.74 17.25
CA ASP A 252 12.21 5.74 17.19
C ASP A 252 12.74 6.54 16.00
N TYR A 253 12.16 6.37 14.81
CA TYR A 253 12.51 7.15 13.61
C TYR A 253 12.35 8.66 13.85
N ARG A 254 11.22 9.07 14.44
CA ARG A 254 10.95 10.49 14.75
C ARG A 254 11.93 11.06 15.77
N ALA A 255 12.38 10.25 16.72
CA ALA A 255 13.38 10.64 17.73
C ALA A 255 14.83 10.61 17.19
N ASN A 256 15.14 9.68 16.28
CA ASN A 256 16.48 9.40 15.77
C ASN A 256 16.53 9.46 14.23
N THR A 257 16.01 10.56 13.65
CA THR A 257 15.76 10.69 12.20
C THR A 257 17.00 10.36 11.34
N ALA A 258 18.20 10.81 11.72
CA ALA A 258 19.43 10.58 10.95
C ALA A 258 19.78 9.08 10.88
N GLU A 259 19.70 8.35 11.99
CA GLU A 259 19.93 6.92 12.04
C GLU A 259 18.85 6.15 11.26
N GLY A 260 17.58 6.54 11.46
CA GLY A 260 16.47 5.94 10.75
C GLY A 260 16.58 6.09 9.23
N ARG A 261 16.93 7.29 8.74
CA ARG A 261 17.19 7.54 7.30
C ARG A 261 18.32 6.68 6.74
N ALA A 262 19.39 6.49 7.51
CA ALA A 262 20.50 5.62 7.10
C ALA A 262 20.04 4.15 6.95
N ILE A 263 19.23 3.66 7.90
CA ILE A 263 18.65 2.29 7.82
C ILE A 263 17.74 2.15 6.59
N ILE A 264 16.86 3.13 6.35
CA ILE A 264 15.94 3.11 5.21
C ILE A 264 16.73 3.14 3.89
N SER A 265 17.72 4.04 3.77
CA SER A 265 18.53 4.16 2.55
C SER A 265 19.28 2.86 2.24
N GLU A 266 19.90 2.24 3.25
CA GLU A 266 20.55 0.93 3.10
C GLU A 266 19.56 -0.14 2.58
N ALA A 267 18.35 -0.16 3.13
CA ALA A 267 17.33 -1.15 2.81
C ALA A 267 16.80 -1.03 1.38
N VAL A 268 16.66 0.18 0.85
CA VAL A 268 16.23 0.43 -0.53
C VAL A 268 17.39 0.45 -1.54
N GLY A 269 18.61 0.14 -1.10
CA GLY A 269 19.80 0.06 -1.96
C GLY A 269 20.35 1.41 -2.40
N ALA A 270 20.10 2.48 -1.66
CA ALA A 270 20.59 3.82 -1.93
C ALA A 270 21.56 4.29 -0.84
N LYS A 271 22.34 5.34 -1.13
CA LYS A 271 23.16 5.97 -0.12
C LYS A 271 22.37 7.04 0.63
N PRO A 272 22.63 7.25 1.95
CA PRO A 272 21.92 8.25 2.74
C PRO A 272 21.99 9.67 2.16
N GLU A 273 23.13 10.05 1.58
CA GLU A 273 23.33 11.33 0.92
C GLU A 273 22.48 11.53 -0.34
N ASP A 274 22.21 10.46 -1.07
CA ASP A 274 21.39 10.48 -2.31
C ASP A 274 19.89 10.63 -1.98
N LEU A 275 19.47 10.23 -0.77
CA LEU A 275 18.08 10.29 -0.31
C LEU A 275 17.82 11.38 0.74
N ALA A 276 18.77 12.29 0.97
CA ALA A 276 18.64 13.31 2.01
C ALA A 276 17.34 14.11 1.96
N THR A 277 16.84 14.40 0.75
CA THR A 277 15.57 15.10 0.50
C THR A 277 14.42 14.17 0.11
N GLY A 278 14.71 12.98 -0.43
CA GLY A 278 13.68 12.04 -0.90
C GLY A 278 12.80 11.52 0.23
N VAL A 279 13.40 11.23 1.37
CA VAL A 279 12.67 10.75 2.56
C VAL A 279 11.69 11.79 3.12
N ASP A 280 11.96 13.09 2.94
CA ASP A 280 11.03 14.17 3.30
C ASP A 280 9.78 14.20 2.38
N GLY A 281 9.85 13.50 1.25
CA GLY A 281 8.73 13.34 0.32
C GLY A 281 7.70 12.31 0.75
N VAL A 282 7.88 11.64 1.89
CA VAL A 282 6.98 10.60 2.42
C VAL A 282 6.44 11.02 3.79
N THR A 283 5.14 10.94 3.97
CA THR A 283 4.47 11.16 5.25
C THR A 283 4.06 9.83 5.86
N TYR A 284 4.64 9.47 7.01
CA TYR A 284 4.32 8.24 7.75
C TYR A 284 3.20 8.46 8.76
N TYR A 285 2.33 7.46 8.92
CA TYR A 285 1.19 7.49 9.82
C TYR A 285 1.42 6.63 11.06
N SER A 286 1.29 7.24 12.24
CA SER A 286 1.22 6.56 13.54
C SER A 286 -0.11 5.84 13.73
N LEU A 287 -0.22 4.99 14.75
CA LEU A 287 -1.50 4.33 15.08
C LEU A 287 -2.58 5.34 15.50
N ALA A 288 -2.19 6.42 16.17
CA ALA A 288 -3.13 7.47 16.55
C ALA A 288 -3.69 8.23 15.33
N GLU A 289 -2.82 8.56 14.36
CA GLU A 289 -3.21 9.15 13.07
C GLU A 289 -4.07 8.16 12.27
N ASN A 290 -3.69 6.88 12.21
CA ASN A 290 -4.46 5.81 11.58
C ASN A 290 -5.88 5.69 12.13
N LYS A 291 -6.06 5.77 13.46
CA LYS A 291 -7.38 5.71 14.08
C LYS A 291 -8.30 6.82 13.57
N THR A 292 -7.74 8.00 13.33
CA THR A 292 -8.47 9.14 12.74
C THR A 292 -8.74 8.90 11.26
N GLU A 293 -7.74 8.48 10.50
CA GLU A 293 -7.84 8.29 9.05
C GLU A 293 -8.76 7.12 8.65
N LEU A 294 -8.65 5.97 9.35
CA LEU A 294 -9.48 4.78 9.06
C LEU A 294 -10.95 4.93 9.52
N SER A 295 -11.27 5.95 10.29
CA SER A 295 -12.67 6.35 10.62
C SER A 295 -13.10 7.66 9.96
N GLY A 296 -12.23 8.32 9.21
CA GLY A 296 -12.39 9.67 8.71
C GLY A 296 -12.03 9.85 7.24
N ASN A 297 -11.13 10.80 7.00
CA ASN A 297 -10.82 11.31 5.67
C ASN A 297 -10.30 10.22 4.71
N PHE A 298 -9.41 9.34 5.16
CA PHE A 298 -8.87 8.28 4.31
C PHE A 298 -9.98 7.38 3.75
N VAL A 299 -10.84 6.85 4.61
CA VAL A 299 -11.91 5.91 4.20
C VAL A 299 -13.02 6.60 3.42
N HIS A 300 -13.43 7.81 3.82
CA HIS A 300 -14.61 8.44 3.26
C HIS A 300 -14.33 9.34 2.05
N LYS A 301 -13.07 9.73 1.83
CA LYS A 301 -12.68 10.59 0.72
C LYS A 301 -11.54 10.00 -0.10
N VAL A 302 -10.37 9.75 0.50
CA VAL A 302 -9.16 9.35 -0.23
C VAL A 302 -9.36 8.01 -0.94
N VAL A 303 -9.79 6.96 -0.23
CA VAL A 303 -9.96 5.61 -0.81
C VAL A 303 -10.97 5.59 -1.97
N PRO A 304 -12.15 6.25 -1.89
CA PRO A 304 -13.06 6.43 -3.02
C PRO A 304 -12.44 7.20 -4.21
N GLU A 305 -11.64 8.23 -3.94
CA GLU A 305 -10.94 8.99 -5.00
C GLU A 305 -9.88 8.13 -5.69
N VAL A 306 -9.07 7.38 -4.93
CA VAL A 306 -8.09 6.42 -5.45
C VAL A 306 -8.79 5.36 -6.31
N LYS A 307 -9.91 4.80 -5.85
CA LYS A 307 -10.71 3.85 -6.62
C LYS A 307 -11.19 4.44 -7.95
N ALA A 308 -11.73 5.65 -7.91
CA ALA A 308 -12.20 6.34 -9.12
C ALA A 308 -11.04 6.63 -10.11
N ALA A 309 -9.88 7.05 -9.61
CA ALA A 309 -8.70 7.27 -10.43
C ALA A 309 -8.19 5.96 -11.05
N ALA A 310 -8.12 4.86 -10.28
CA ALA A 310 -7.69 3.56 -10.75
C ALA A 310 -8.63 2.96 -11.81
N LEU A 311 -9.95 3.09 -11.62
CA LEU A 311 -10.95 2.70 -12.61
C LEU A 311 -10.81 3.51 -13.90
N LYS A 312 -10.64 4.83 -13.79
CA LYS A 312 -10.48 5.74 -14.93
C LYS A 312 -9.20 5.46 -15.72
N ALA A 313 -8.11 5.15 -15.03
CA ALA A 313 -6.84 4.77 -15.66
C ALA A 313 -6.86 3.35 -16.26
N GLY A 314 -7.89 2.54 -15.94
CA GLY A 314 -7.96 1.13 -16.36
C GLY A 314 -7.04 0.20 -15.54
N VAL A 315 -6.43 0.72 -14.47
CA VAL A 315 -5.62 -0.05 -13.53
C VAL A 315 -6.51 -0.99 -12.70
N LEU A 316 -7.68 -0.50 -12.30
CA LEU A 316 -8.74 -1.31 -11.71
C LEU A 316 -9.80 -1.61 -12.78
N THR A 317 -10.00 -2.89 -13.08
CA THR A 317 -10.92 -3.34 -14.15
C THR A 317 -12.32 -3.71 -13.64
N GLN A 318 -12.48 -3.87 -12.33
CA GLN A 318 -13.74 -4.20 -11.67
C GLN A 318 -13.91 -3.36 -10.42
N ASP A 319 -15.17 -3.09 -10.04
CA ASP A 319 -15.45 -2.40 -8.79
C ASP A 319 -15.18 -3.31 -7.58
N VAL A 320 -14.80 -2.73 -6.46
CA VAL A 320 -14.50 -3.42 -5.20
C VAL A 320 -15.30 -2.81 -4.06
N ASP A 321 -15.84 -3.64 -3.18
CA ASP A 321 -16.51 -3.20 -1.97
C ASP A 321 -15.49 -2.78 -0.91
N LEU A 322 -15.32 -1.48 -0.76
CA LEU A 322 -14.39 -0.89 0.20
C LEU A 322 -14.78 -1.17 1.65
N GLY A 323 -16.08 -1.35 1.93
CA GLY A 323 -16.58 -1.64 3.28
C GLY A 323 -16.16 -3.02 3.79
N THR A 324 -15.90 -3.95 2.91
CA THR A 324 -15.38 -5.28 3.26
C THR A 324 -13.86 -5.38 3.21
N LEU A 325 -13.20 -4.46 2.52
CA LEU A 325 -11.75 -4.45 2.36
C LEU A 325 -11.01 -3.89 3.57
N ILE A 326 -11.59 -2.90 4.28
CA ILE A 326 -10.92 -2.22 5.40
C ILE A 326 -11.40 -2.81 6.73
N ASP A 327 -10.46 -3.21 7.58
CA ASP A 327 -10.73 -3.73 8.94
C ASP A 327 -10.04 -2.88 10.00
N SER A 328 -10.74 -1.88 10.53
CA SER A 328 -10.21 -0.95 11.54
C SER A 328 -10.16 -1.52 12.97
N ARG A 329 -10.73 -2.72 13.24
CA ARG A 329 -10.77 -3.32 14.57
C ARG A 329 -9.37 -3.55 15.15
N PHE A 330 -8.40 -3.87 14.29
CA PHE A 330 -7.00 -4.06 14.69
C PHE A 330 -6.36 -2.78 15.19
N MET A 331 -6.77 -1.63 14.63
CA MET A 331 -6.29 -0.33 15.08
C MET A 331 -6.78 -0.02 16.50
N ASP A 332 -8.04 -0.31 16.79
CA ASP A 332 -8.60 -0.16 18.15
C ASP A 332 -7.86 -1.06 19.15
N ALA A 333 -7.62 -2.32 18.80
CA ALA A 333 -6.89 -3.27 19.65
C ALA A 333 -5.41 -2.90 19.85
N ALA A 334 -4.76 -2.29 18.86
CA ALA A 334 -3.36 -1.87 18.96
C ALA A 334 -3.16 -0.59 19.78
N THR A 335 -4.22 0.25 19.90
CA THR A 335 -4.18 1.53 20.63
C THR A 335 -4.82 1.45 22.02
N SER A 336 -5.42 0.32 22.40
CA SER A 336 -5.93 0.04 23.74
C SER A 336 -4.80 -0.51 24.66
#